data_dac9f8388231e5a6c1795bb8c2f69d8a
#
_entry.id   dac9f8388231e5a6c1795bb8c2f69d8a
#
_cell.length_a   1.000
_cell.length_b   1.000
_cell.length_c   1.000
_cell.angle_alpha   90.00
_cell.angle_beta   90.00
_cell.angle_gamma   90.00
#
_symmetry.space_group_name_H-M   'P 1'
#
loop_
_entity.id
_entity.type
_entity.pdbx_description
1 polymer ?
#
loop_
_entity_poly.entity_id
_entity_poly.type
_entity_poly.pdbx_seq_one_letter_code
_entity_poly.pdbx_strand_id
1 'polypeptide(L)'
;MGCNVGEFNSTDESFAESWQRATHNGEPSGGIAHFGSTISQSWEPPMHGQYGMNLIITESLDEGVSRSLGGIATNGCMYMNDVQGSSGINETNYWTFFGDPSAVIRTDQPTFLSPNHDDVVIVGQEEFVVDIGFNGALAALSKDGELIGSAYSSGGVAVIELGDNADDPGQLDLVITSFNKFPYEAEVTVLTPNGE
;
A
#
# COMPACT_ATOMS: atom_id res chain seq x y z
N MET A 1 8.74 8.13 -19.48
CA MET A 1 8.53 9.58 -19.28
C MET A 1 7.79 10.18 -20.45
N GLY A 2 6.84 11.09 -20.21
CA GLY A 2 6.08 11.80 -21.23
C GLY A 2 5.78 13.22 -20.78
N CYS A 3 5.78 14.15 -21.73
CA CYS A 3 5.30 15.50 -21.50
C CYS A 3 3.77 15.49 -21.38
N ASN A 4 3.20 16.36 -20.54
CA ASN A 4 1.76 16.62 -20.45
C ASN A 4 0.89 15.39 -20.10
N VAL A 5 1.50 14.27 -19.67
CA VAL A 5 0.75 13.05 -19.36
C VAL A 5 -0.18 13.19 -18.13
N GLY A 6 0.10 14.17 -17.27
CA GLY A 6 -0.70 14.53 -16.10
C GLY A 6 -1.32 15.93 -16.19
N GLU A 7 -1.53 16.49 -17.37
CA GLU A 7 -2.09 17.83 -17.58
C GLU A 7 -3.62 17.84 -17.33
N PHE A 8 -4.00 17.75 -16.05
CA PHE A 8 -5.41 17.69 -15.61
C PHE A 8 -6.16 19.02 -15.66
N ASN A 9 -5.46 20.11 -15.92
CA ASN A 9 -6.04 21.45 -16.04
C ASN A 9 -6.41 21.82 -17.50
N SER A 10 -6.27 20.88 -18.43
CA SER A 10 -6.74 21.00 -19.80
C SER A 10 -8.25 20.77 -19.91
N THR A 11 -8.85 21.16 -21.04
CA THR A 11 -10.25 20.82 -21.36
C THR A 11 -10.43 19.35 -21.75
N ASP A 12 -9.36 18.72 -22.19
CA ASP A 12 -9.34 17.32 -22.60
C ASP A 12 -8.83 16.44 -21.46
N GLU A 13 -9.32 15.22 -21.38
CA GLU A 13 -8.88 14.24 -20.40
C GLU A 13 -7.41 13.88 -20.60
N SER A 14 -6.60 14.01 -19.55
CA SER A 14 -5.18 13.64 -19.59
C SER A 14 -4.99 12.13 -19.64
N PHE A 15 -3.79 11.69 -20.04
CA PHE A 15 -3.44 10.26 -19.99
C PHE A 15 -3.54 9.70 -18.56
N ALA A 16 -3.13 10.46 -17.54
CA ALA A 16 -3.21 10.03 -16.15
C ALA A 16 -4.64 9.75 -15.69
N GLU A 17 -5.59 10.61 -16.07
CA GLU A 17 -7.01 10.43 -15.77
C GLU A 17 -7.59 9.23 -16.52
N SER A 18 -7.36 9.14 -17.83
CA SER A 18 -7.80 8.00 -18.66
C SER A 18 -7.22 6.69 -18.14
N TRP A 19 -5.94 6.69 -17.72
CA TRP A 19 -5.25 5.51 -17.17
C TRP A 19 -5.94 4.96 -15.92
N GLN A 20 -6.37 5.84 -15.00
CA GLN A 20 -7.04 5.41 -13.76
C GLN A 20 -8.50 5.03 -13.97
N ARG A 21 -9.17 5.65 -14.93
CA ARG A 21 -10.60 5.44 -15.19
C ARG A 21 -10.90 4.35 -16.23
N ALA A 22 -9.84 3.75 -16.79
CA ALA A 22 -10.00 2.73 -17.82
C ALA A 22 -10.81 1.53 -17.30
N THR A 23 -11.71 1.05 -18.14
CA THR A 23 -12.52 -0.14 -17.89
C THR A 23 -12.43 -1.11 -19.05
N HIS A 24 -12.59 -2.41 -18.78
CA HIS A 24 -12.74 -3.44 -19.76
C HIS A 24 -13.96 -4.29 -19.44
N ASN A 25 -14.90 -4.40 -20.38
CA ASN A 25 -16.19 -5.09 -20.17
C ASN A 25 -16.98 -4.59 -18.94
N GLY A 26 -16.84 -3.29 -18.58
CA GLY A 26 -17.51 -2.69 -17.44
C GLY A 26 -16.76 -2.82 -16.10
N GLU A 27 -15.68 -3.58 -16.06
CA GLU A 27 -14.85 -3.76 -14.88
C GLU A 27 -13.65 -2.82 -14.89
N PRO A 28 -13.20 -2.28 -13.73
CA PRO A 28 -12.00 -1.48 -13.64
C PRO A 28 -10.78 -2.23 -14.17
N SER A 29 -10.04 -1.64 -15.10
CA SER A 29 -8.85 -2.24 -15.72
C SER A 29 -7.69 -1.26 -15.86
N GLY A 30 -7.82 -0.07 -15.29
CA GLY A 30 -6.79 0.96 -15.29
C GLY A 30 -5.68 0.70 -14.27
N GLY A 31 -4.73 1.64 -14.19
CA GLY A 31 -3.69 1.61 -13.18
C GLY A 31 -4.17 2.13 -11.83
N ILE A 32 -3.54 1.65 -10.75
CA ILE A 32 -3.83 2.10 -9.38
C ILE A 32 -3.29 3.50 -9.09
N ALA A 33 -2.26 3.92 -9.84
CA ALA A 33 -1.68 5.24 -9.73
C ALA A 33 -0.97 5.65 -11.02
N HIS A 34 -0.74 6.95 -11.15
CA HIS A 34 0.10 7.54 -12.17
C HIS A 34 0.88 8.71 -11.55
N PHE A 35 2.15 8.84 -11.90
CA PHE A 35 2.98 9.98 -11.50
C PHE A 35 3.61 10.57 -12.75
N GLY A 36 3.31 11.82 -13.06
CA GLY A 36 3.71 12.41 -14.31
C GLY A 36 3.61 13.93 -14.37
N SER A 37 4.23 14.48 -15.41
CA SER A 37 4.31 15.92 -15.62
C SER A 37 2.99 16.53 -16.13
N THR A 38 2.64 17.68 -15.58
CA THR A 38 1.50 18.51 -16.02
C THR A 38 1.87 19.49 -17.14
N ILE A 39 3.14 19.53 -17.55
CA ILE A 39 3.63 20.42 -18.60
C ILE A 39 4.52 19.69 -19.61
N SER A 40 4.93 20.41 -20.64
CA SER A 40 6.03 19.98 -21.52
C SER A 40 7.35 20.09 -20.74
N GLN A 41 7.78 18.96 -20.19
CA GLN A 41 8.96 18.87 -19.31
C GLN A 41 10.28 18.84 -20.09
N SER A 42 11.37 19.21 -19.42
CA SER A 42 12.72 19.03 -19.94
C SER A 42 13.13 17.55 -19.97
N TRP A 43 14.31 17.24 -20.51
CA TRP A 43 14.77 15.86 -20.64
C TRP A 43 15.61 15.39 -19.44
N GLU A 44 16.64 16.15 -19.10
CA GLU A 44 17.70 15.67 -18.22
C GLU A 44 17.27 15.55 -16.75
N PRO A 45 16.68 16.57 -16.09
CA PRO A 45 16.26 16.40 -14.70
C PRO A 45 15.27 15.24 -14.51
N PRO A 46 14.20 15.10 -15.33
CA PRO A 46 13.28 13.96 -15.23
C PRO A 46 13.92 12.58 -15.35
N MET A 47 15.00 12.44 -16.13
CA MET A 47 15.74 11.16 -16.22
C MET A 47 16.37 10.78 -14.88
N HIS A 48 16.90 11.76 -14.13
CA HIS A 48 17.43 11.52 -12.78
C HIS A 48 16.32 11.15 -11.78
N GLY A 49 15.16 11.80 -11.87
CA GLY A 49 14.00 11.42 -11.07
C GLY A 49 13.57 9.97 -11.30
N GLN A 50 13.43 9.59 -12.55
CA GLN A 50 13.10 8.20 -12.92
C GLN A 50 14.20 7.21 -12.48
N TYR A 51 15.46 7.57 -12.61
CA TYR A 51 16.56 6.73 -12.16
C TYR A 51 16.50 6.51 -10.63
N GLY A 52 16.28 7.58 -9.85
CA GLY A 52 16.09 7.49 -8.41
C GLY A 52 14.92 6.59 -8.01
N MET A 53 13.76 6.70 -8.69
CA MET A 53 12.63 5.81 -8.49
C MET A 53 12.99 4.35 -8.76
N ASN A 54 13.72 4.07 -9.85
CA ASN A 54 14.14 2.71 -10.20
C ASN A 54 15.08 2.12 -9.15
N LEU A 55 16.02 2.89 -8.59
CA LEU A 55 16.91 2.42 -7.52
C LEU A 55 16.11 1.95 -6.29
N ILE A 56 15.01 2.64 -5.97
CA ILE A 56 14.14 2.29 -4.84
C ILE A 56 13.34 1.02 -5.17
N ILE A 57 12.71 0.97 -6.35
CA ILE A 57 11.89 -0.17 -6.78
C ILE A 57 12.71 -1.47 -6.83
N THR A 58 13.97 -1.37 -7.28
CA THR A 58 14.87 -2.52 -7.38
C THR A 58 15.62 -2.82 -6.07
N GLU A 59 15.30 -2.08 -4.99
CA GLU A 59 15.97 -2.21 -3.69
C GLU A 59 17.51 -2.13 -3.80
N SER A 60 18.01 -1.28 -4.71
CA SER A 60 19.44 -1.08 -4.97
C SER A 60 20.10 -0.09 -4.01
N LEU A 61 19.37 0.37 -3.00
CA LEU A 61 19.86 1.24 -1.92
C LEU A 61 19.96 0.41 -0.63
N ASP A 62 21.03 0.64 0.15
CA ASP A 62 21.28 -0.07 1.41
C ASP A 62 20.32 0.35 2.54
N GLU A 63 19.77 1.57 2.45
CA GLU A 63 18.87 2.16 3.45
C GLU A 63 17.75 2.94 2.77
N GLY A 64 16.66 3.23 3.54
CA GLY A 64 15.59 4.12 3.11
C GLY A 64 14.68 3.54 2.03
N VAL A 65 14.55 2.23 1.96
CA VAL A 65 13.64 1.57 1.01
C VAL A 65 12.20 1.96 1.31
N SER A 66 11.56 2.61 0.35
CA SER A 66 10.12 2.90 0.39
C SER A 66 9.39 2.02 -0.62
N ARG A 67 8.33 1.36 -0.18
CA ARG A 67 7.49 0.50 -1.03
C ARG A 67 6.17 1.15 -1.40
N SER A 68 5.81 2.25 -0.75
CA SER A 68 4.64 3.03 -1.15
C SER A 68 4.93 3.84 -2.41
N LEU A 69 3.93 3.97 -3.27
CA LEU A 69 4.05 4.71 -4.52
C LEU A 69 4.41 6.18 -4.30
N GLY A 70 3.82 6.84 -3.29
CA GLY A 70 4.16 8.20 -2.91
C GLY A 70 5.58 8.33 -2.37
N GLY A 71 6.03 7.36 -1.57
CA GLY A 71 7.41 7.32 -1.09
C GLY A 71 8.42 7.17 -2.23
N ILE A 72 8.16 6.29 -3.19
CA ILE A 72 8.97 6.12 -4.41
C ILE A 72 9.01 7.43 -5.21
N ALA A 73 7.85 8.05 -5.45
CA ALA A 73 7.72 9.29 -6.21
C ALA A 73 8.50 10.43 -5.54
N THR A 74 8.29 10.64 -4.22
CA THR A 74 8.94 11.70 -3.46
C THR A 74 10.46 11.53 -3.44
N ASN A 75 10.96 10.34 -3.12
CA ASN A 75 12.41 10.10 -3.06
C ASN A 75 13.06 10.20 -4.45
N GLY A 76 12.37 9.79 -5.51
CA GLY A 76 12.85 10.02 -6.88
C GLY A 76 12.97 11.51 -7.21
N CYS A 77 12.00 12.33 -6.80
CA CYS A 77 12.08 13.78 -6.92
C CYS A 77 13.22 14.36 -6.08
N MET A 78 13.42 13.90 -4.85
CA MET A 78 14.54 14.34 -4.01
C MET A 78 15.89 14.05 -4.68
N TYR A 79 16.07 12.83 -5.21
CA TYR A 79 17.27 12.48 -5.96
C TYR A 79 17.48 13.39 -7.19
N MET A 80 16.43 13.68 -7.94
CA MET A 80 16.47 14.64 -9.06
C MET A 80 16.89 16.03 -8.60
N ASN A 81 16.37 16.51 -7.47
CA ASN A 81 16.69 17.81 -6.91
C ASN A 81 18.15 17.87 -6.45
N ASP A 82 18.66 16.83 -5.82
CA ASP A 82 20.06 16.75 -5.38
C ASP A 82 21.05 16.79 -6.55
N VAL A 83 20.74 16.08 -7.64
CA VAL A 83 21.61 16.01 -8.82
C VAL A 83 21.52 17.26 -9.69
N GLN A 84 20.33 17.83 -9.85
CA GLN A 84 20.02 18.90 -10.84
C GLN A 84 19.79 20.28 -10.20
N GLY A 85 19.81 20.37 -8.88
CA GLY A 85 19.62 21.65 -8.17
C GLY A 85 18.29 22.33 -8.53
N SER A 86 18.36 23.61 -8.87
CA SER A 86 17.16 24.40 -9.19
C SER A 86 16.37 23.87 -10.39
N SER A 87 17.02 23.23 -11.34
CA SER A 87 16.34 22.61 -12.48
C SER A 87 15.52 21.41 -12.05
N GLY A 88 16.04 20.59 -11.13
CA GLY A 88 15.32 19.46 -10.54
C GLY A 88 14.10 19.93 -9.73
N ILE A 89 14.29 20.95 -8.87
CA ILE A 89 13.21 21.55 -8.08
C ILE A 89 12.09 22.08 -8.98
N ASN A 90 12.43 22.74 -10.07
CA ASN A 90 11.44 23.24 -11.03
C ASN A 90 10.63 22.09 -11.65
N GLU A 91 11.29 21.01 -12.06
CA GLU A 91 10.59 19.84 -12.62
C GLU A 91 9.72 19.14 -11.57
N THR A 92 10.18 19.01 -10.32
CA THR A 92 9.39 18.45 -9.21
C THR A 92 8.07 19.20 -9.03
N ASN A 93 8.04 20.52 -9.16
CA ASN A 93 6.85 21.34 -9.03
C ASN A 93 5.78 21.07 -10.09
N TYR A 94 6.15 20.46 -11.20
CA TYR A 94 5.24 20.14 -12.31
C TYR A 94 4.78 18.68 -12.33
N TRP A 95 5.32 17.84 -11.45
CA TRP A 95 4.93 16.44 -11.37
C TRP A 95 3.80 16.25 -10.36
N THR A 96 2.74 15.60 -10.82
CA THR A 96 1.55 15.35 -10.02
C THR A 96 1.33 13.84 -9.86
N PHE A 97 0.95 13.47 -8.65
CA PHE A 97 0.58 12.10 -8.31
C PHE A 97 -0.94 11.96 -8.40
N PHE A 98 -1.40 10.96 -9.15
CA PHE A 98 -2.79 10.56 -9.29
C PHE A 98 -2.96 9.17 -8.65
N GLY A 99 -3.90 9.04 -7.73
CA GLY A 99 -4.18 7.80 -7.01
C GLY A 99 -3.82 7.89 -5.54
N ASP A 100 -3.78 6.74 -4.88
CA ASP A 100 -3.42 6.65 -3.46
C ASP A 100 -1.90 6.53 -3.29
N PRO A 101 -1.23 7.54 -2.70
CA PRO A 101 0.21 7.51 -2.49
C PRO A 101 0.64 6.48 -1.44
N SER A 102 -0.27 5.98 -0.60
CA SER A 102 0.01 4.92 0.38
C SER A 102 0.02 3.52 -0.23
N ALA A 103 -0.54 3.35 -1.43
CA ALA A 103 -0.58 2.06 -2.12
C ALA A 103 0.84 1.51 -2.32
N VAL A 104 0.99 0.20 -2.08
CA VAL A 104 2.26 -0.52 -2.18
C VAL A 104 2.28 -1.32 -3.47
N ILE A 105 3.34 -1.18 -4.26
CA ILE A 105 3.54 -1.97 -5.47
C ILE A 105 4.09 -3.36 -5.12
N ARG A 106 3.76 -4.33 -5.97
CA ARG A 106 4.41 -5.65 -5.97
C ARG A 106 5.57 -5.62 -6.94
N THR A 107 6.70 -6.14 -6.50
CA THR A 107 7.96 -6.20 -7.29
C THR A 107 8.32 -7.62 -7.69
N ASP A 108 7.54 -8.60 -7.23
CA ASP A 108 7.72 -10.02 -7.57
C ASP A 108 6.34 -10.69 -7.68
N GLN A 109 6.32 -11.91 -8.20
CA GLN A 109 5.12 -12.72 -8.23
C GLN A 109 4.65 -13.01 -6.80
N PRO A 110 3.42 -12.62 -6.42
CA PRO A 110 2.96 -12.80 -5.06
C PRO A 110 2.79 -14.29 -4.72
N THR A 111 3.09 -14.63 -3.48
CA THR A 111 2.88 -15.96 -2.91
C THR A 111 1.80 -15.94 -1.83
N PHE A 112 1.21 -17.09 -1.53
CA PHE A 112 0.19 -17.22 -0.51
C PHE A 112 0.79 -17.17 0.90
N LEU A 113 0.01 -16.65 1.84
CA LEU A 113 0.25 -16.76 3.27
C LEU A 113 -0.35 -18.07 3.80
N SER A 114 0.25 -18.63 4.84
CA SER A 114 -0.26 -19.80 5.55
C SER A 114 -0.11 -19.58 7.06
N PRO A 115 -0.81 -18.58 7.62
CA PRO A 115 -0.74 -18.29 9.04
C PRO A 115 -1.42 -19.40 9.86
N ASN A 116 -1.04 -19.51 11.14
CA ASN A 116 -1.72 -20.33 12.12
C ASN A 116 -2.33 -19.42 13.20
N HIS A 117 -3.62 -19.56 13.45
CA HIS A 117 -4.39 -18.81 14.43
C HIS A 117 -5.58 -19.63 14.94
N ASP A 118 -6.18 -19.22 16.02
CA ASP A 118 -7.43 -19.79 16.50
C ASP A 118 -8.61 -19.29 15.64
N ASP A 119 -9.61 -20.13 15.46
CA ASP A 119 -10.85 -19.80 14.75
C ASP A 119 -11.89 -19.13 15.67
N VAL A 120 -11.57 -19.01 16.97
CA VAL A 120 -12.49 -18.53 18.00
C VAL A 120 -11.80 -17.55 18.93
N VAL A 121 -12.52 -16.49 19.29
CA VAL A 121 -12.22 -15.56 20.39
C VAL A 121 -13.31 -15.70 21.44
N ILE A 122 -12.93 -15.69 22.72
CA ILE A 122 -13.90 -15.68 23.82
C ILE A 122 -14.11 -14.24 24.28
N VAL A 123 -15.38 -13.84 24.50
CA VAL A 123 -15.72 -12.52 25.06
C VAL A 123 -14.89 -12.23 26.31
N GLY A 124 -14.24 -11.06 26.35
CA GLY A 124 -13.30 -10.67 27.41
C GLY A 124 -11.87 -11.14 27.19
N GLN A 125 -11.55 -11.75 26.06
CA GLN A 125 -10.18 -12.05 25.66
C GLN A 125 -9.47 -10.74 25.29
N GLU A 126 -8.29 -10.48 25.86
CA GLU A 126 -7.58 -9.20 25.65
C GLU A 126 -6.76 -9.19 24.36
N GLU A 127 -6.29 -10.34 23.88
CA GLU A 127 -5.36 -10.46 22.76
C GLU A 127 -5.77 -11.59 21.80
N PHE A 128 -5.54 -11.37 20.50
CA PHE A 128 -5.62 -12.40 19.47
C PHE A 128 -4.25 -12.62 18.84
N VAL A 129 -3.78 -13.86 18.84
CA VAL A 129 -2.42 -14.20 18.40
C VAL A 129 -2.45 -14.88 17.04
N VAL A 130 -1.63 -14.41 16.12
CA VAL A 130 -1.47 -14.97 14.77
C VAL A 130 0.01 -15.31 14.53
N ASP A 131 0.34 -16.59 14.34
CA ASP A 131 1.67 -17.02 13.90
C ASP A 131 1.73 -16.97 12.37
N ILE A 132 2.54 -16.05 11.83
CA ILE A 132 2.70 -15.80 10.40
C ILE A 132 4.03 -16.40 9.90
N GLY A 133 4.98 -16.63 10.80
CA GLY A 133 6.29 -17.24 10.52
C GLY A 133 7.36 -16.27 10.03
N PHE A 134 7.06 -14.97 9.85
CA PHE A 134 8.03 -13.94 9.48
C PHE A 134 7.59 -12.56 9.95
N ASN A 135 8.51 -11.57 9.90
CA ASN A 135 8.27 -10.21 10.40
C ASN A 135 7.66 -9.29 9.35
N GLY A 136 6.92 -8.27 9.80
CA GLY A 136 6.45 -7.14 8.98
C GLY A 136 5.17 -7.40 8.20
N ALA A 137 4.47 -8.51 8.44
CA ALA A 137 3.10 -8.67 7.99
C ALA A 137 2.15 -7.91 8.92
N LEU A 138 1.14 -7.26 8.37
CA LEU A 138 0.06 -6.61 9.11
C LEU A 138 -1.12 -7.57 9.21
N ALA A 139 -1.51 -7.93 10.42
CA ALA A 139 -2.75 -8.63 10.72
C ALA A 139 -3.76 -7.66 11.34
N ALA A 140 -5.00 -7.70 10.88
CA ALA A 140 -6.09 -6.85 11.34
C ALA A 140 -7.37 -7.65 11.51
N LEU A 141 -8.11 -7.36 12.57
CA LEU A 141 -9.46 -7.85 12.82
C LEU A 141 -10.45 -6.71 12.66
N SER A 142 -11.56 -6.96 11.97
CA SER A 142 -12.66 -6.03 11.82
C SER A 142 -14.00 -6.71 12.08
N LYS A 143 -15.03 -5.93 12.42
CA LYS A 143 -16.42 -6.36 12.61
C LYS A 143 -17.32 -5.35 11.93
N ASP A 144 -18.20 -5.83 11.06
CA ASP A 144 -19.16 -4.96 10.33
C ASP A 144 -18.51 -3.75 9.63
N GLY A 145 -17.25 -3.90 9.18
CA GLY A 145 -16.47 -2.86 8.51
C GLY A 145 -15.72 -1.90 9.45
N GLU A 146 -15.81 -2.08 10.77
CA GLU A 146 -15.08 -1.29 11.75
C GLU A 146 -13.84 -2.07 12.26
N LEU A 147 -12.70 -1.39 12.38
CA LEU A 147 -11.45 -1.99 12.88
C LEU A 147 -11.57 -2.28 14.38
N ILE A 148 -11.36 -3.54 14.75
CA ILE A 148 -11.28 -3.98 16.14
C ILE A 148 -9.85 -3.79 16.67
N GLY A 149 -8.85 -4.27 15.93
CA GLY A 149 -7.45 -4.13 16.29
C GLY A 149 -6.53 -4.57 15.16
N SER A 150 -5.28 -4.16 15.23
CA SER A 150 -4.27 -4.58 14.26
C SER A 150 -2.88 -4.59 14.86
N ALA A 151 -2.01 -5.46 14.34
CA ALA A 151 -0.61 -5.56 14.76
C ALA A 151 0.28 -5.97 13.59
N TYR A 152 1.53 -5.46 13.60
CA TYR A 152 2.58 -5.99 12.75
C TYR A 152 3.25 -7.20 13.42
N SER A 153 3.55 -8.22 12.62
CA SER A 153 4.29 -9.38 13.13
C SER A 153 5.73 -9.03 13.49
N SER A 154 6.15 -9.48 14.67
CA SER A 154 7.52 -9.40 15.19
C SER A 154 7.91 -10.75 15.78
N GLY A 155 9.09 -11.25 15.45
CA GLY A 155 9.47 -12.64 15.78
C GLY A 155 8.61 -13.69 15.09
N GLY A 156 7.93 -13.33 14.01
CA GLY A 156 7.01 -14.19 13.26
C GLY A 156 5.56 -14.15 13.73
N VAL A 157 5.26 -13.48 14.84
CA VAL A 157 3.93 -13.45 15.47
C VAL A 157 3.36 -12.04 15.50
N ALA A 158 2.07 -11.91 15.17
CA ALA A 158 1.29 -10.70 15.40
C ALA A 158 0.37 -10.92 16.62
N VAL A 159 0.42 -10.01 17.58
CA VAL A 159 -0.45 -9.99 18.75
C VAL A 159 -1.37 -8.79 18.63
N ILE A 160 -2.65 -9.03 18.35
CA ILE A 160 -3.67 -8.00 18.16
C ILE A 160 -4.35 -7.74 19.49
N GLU A 161 -4.28 -6.52 20.00
CA GLU A 161 -5.04 -6.10 21.18
C GLU A 161 -6.52 -5.93 20.78
N LEU A 162 -7.41 -6.59 21.49
CA LEU A 162 -8.85 -6.58 21.22
C LEU A 162 -9.57 -5.48 22.02
N GLY A 163 -9.12 -5.22 23.25
CA GLY A 163 -9.79 -4.29 24.15
C GLY A 163 -11.26 -4.63 24.39
N ASP A 164 -12.07 -3.62 24.63
CA ASP A 164 -13.53 -3.77 24.82
C ASP A 164 -14.31 -3.98 23.49
N ASN A 165 -13.62 -4.05 22.35
CA ASN A 165 -14.25 -4.09 21.04
C ASN A 165 -14.66 -5.50 20.58
N ALA A 166 -14.21 -6.55 21.29
CA ALA A 166 -14.57 -7.95 21.05
C ALA A 166 -15.53 -8.51 22.13
N ASP A 167 -16.28 -7.66 22.82
CA ASP A 167 -17.14 -8.05 23.92
C ASP A 167 -18.51 -8.59 23.48
N ASP A 168 -18.90 -8.35 22.24
CA ASP A 168 -20.13 -8.85 21.67
C ASP A 168 -19.91 -10.09 20.80
N PRO A 169 -20.66 -11.19 21.03
CA PRO A 169 -20.64 -12.35 20.14
C PRO A 169 -20.90 -12.01 18.68
N GLY A 170 -20.31 -12.78 17.78
CA GLY A 170 -20.49 -12.59 16.35
C GLY A 170 -19.26 -13.00 15.55
N GLN A 171 -19.17 -12.52 14.32
CA GLN A 171 -18.10 -12.83 13.40
C GLN A 171 -17.13 -11.66 13.28
N LEU A 172 -15.85 -11.93 13.31
CA LEU A 172 -14.78 -11.01 12.96
C LEU A 172 -14.16 -11.44 11.64
N ASP A 173 -13.78 -10.46 10.83
CA ASP A 173 -12.99 -10.67 9.61
C ASP A 173 -11.52 -10.48 9.95
N LEU A 174 -10.71 -11.54 9.79
CA LEU A 174 -9.25 -11.48 9.88
C LEU A 174 -8.67 -11.27 8.49
N VAL A 175 -7.91 -10.18 8.33
CA VAL A 175 -7.16 -9.91 7.11
C VAL A 175 -5.68 -9.78 7.43
N ILE A 176 -4.84 -10.53 6.71
CA ILE A 176 -3.38 -10.45 6.84
C ILE A 176 -2.78 -10.04 5.51
N THR A 177 -1.99 -8.98 5.52
CA THR A 177 -1.30 -8.47 4.33
C THR A 177 0.21 -8.42 4.54
N SER A 178 0.95 -8.61 3.47
CA SER A 178 2.40 -8.42 3.46
C SER A 178 2.91 -8.13 2.06
N PHE A 179 4.11 -7.56 1.98
CA PHE A 179 4.77 -7.26 0.72
C PHE A 179 5.00 -8.52 -0.12
N ASN A 180 4.65 -8.46 -1.40
CA ASN A 180 4.72 -9.59 -2.33
C ASN A 180 3.96 -10.83 -1.88
N LYS A 181 2.85 -10.66 -1.13
CA LYS A 181 1.94 -11.74 -0.73
C LYS A 181 0.53 -11.46 -1.26
N PHE A 182 -0.22 -12.52 -1.50
CA PHE A 182 -1.68 -12.40 -1.60
C PHE A 182 -2.23 -12.16 -0.20
N PRO A 183 -3.26 -11.31 -0.05
CA PRO A 183 -3.96 -11.18 1.22
C PRO A 183 -4.47 -12.55 1.69
N TYR A 184 -4.37 -12.79 2.99
CA TYR A 184 -5.06 -13.91 3.64
C TYR A 184 -6.30 -13.37 4.32
N GLU A 185 -7.42 -14.03 4.12
CA GLU A 185 -8.71 -13.67 4.69
C GLU A 185 -9.31 -14.88 5.37
N ALA A 186 -9.81 -14.71 6.59
CA ALA A 186 -10.48 -15.72 7.38
C ALA A 186 -11.53 -15.10 8.29
N GLU A 187 -12.50 -15.90 8.71
CA GLU A 187 -13.50 -15.54 9.72
C GLU A 187 -13.08 -16.10 11.08
N VAL A 188 -13.24 -15.29 12.14
CA VAL A 188 -12.98 -15.67 13.53
C VAL A 188 -14.26 -15.42 14.32
N THR A 189 -14.75 -16.46 15.02
CA THR A 189 -16.01 -16.38 15.76
C THR A 189 -15.79 -15.90 17.19
N VAL A 190 -16.52 -14.88 17.62
CA VAL A 190 -16.56 -14.46 19.03
C VAL A 190 -17.68 -15.19 19.75
N LEU A 191 -17.33 -15.94 20.80
CA LEU A 191 -18.27 -16.71 21.62
C LEU A 191 -18.30 -16.20 23.06
N THR A 192 -19.47 -16.33 23.70
CA THR A 192 -19.55 -16.14 25.16
C THR A 192 -18.80 -17.24 25.89
N PRO A 193 -18.35 -17.04 27.15
CA PRO A 193 -17.66 -18.06 27.95
C PRO A 193 -18.45 -19.36 28.14
N ASN A 194 -19.74 -19.36 27.90
CA ASN A 194 -20.62 -20.52 28.04
C ASN A 194 -20.98 -21.19 26.69
N GLY A 195 -20.38 -20.73 25.58
CA GLY A 195 -20.55 -21.36 24.27
C GLY A 195 -21.87 -21.06 23.55
N GLU A 196 -22.56 -19.97 23.91
CA GLU A 196 -23.78 -19.46 23.24
C GLU A 196 -23.47 -18.26 22.34
#